data_fc7b53a692a335b4a1e19b82b2d92b40
#
_entry.id   fc7b53a692a335b4a1e19b82b2d92b40
#
_cell.length_a   1.000
_cell.length_b   1.000
_cell.length_c   1.000
_cell.angle_alpha   90.00
_cell.angle_beta   90.00
_cell.angle_gamma   90.00
#
_symmetry.space_group_name_H-M   'P 1'
#
loop_
_entity.id
_entity.type
_entity.pdbx_description
1 polymer ?
#
loop_
_entity_poly.entity_id
_entity_poly.type
_entity_poly.pdbx_seq_one_letter_code
_entity_poly.pdbx_strand_id
1 'polypeptide(L)'
;MKTSARNELTGKISDIQVGAVMSEVKLDVNSEIHISATITKESVDSLGLTKGMEVTALIKSSSVILSKEPLKVSARNTIKGTIKELIKGAVNSEVKLSIGDNATIYAIVTNDAVEDLGFSVSETAYAIIKASNVILVA
;
A
#
# COMPACT_ATOMS: atom_id res chain seq x y z
N MET A 1 3.04 -16.48 4.75
CA MET A 1 1.78 -16.38 4.01
C MET A 1 2.09 -16.48 2.52
N LYS A 2 1.35 -17.33 1.82
CA LYS A 2 1.61 -17.57 0.39
C LYS A 2 0.43 -17.08 -0.43
N THR A 3 0.52 -15.87 -0.95
CA THR A 3 -0.48 -15.29 -1.85
C THR A 3 0.21 -14.74 -3.10
N SER A 4 -0.58 -14.40 -4.11
CA SER A 4 -0.08 -13.76 -5.31
C SER A 4 0.09 -12.25 -5.15
N ALA A 5 -0.31 -11.69 -4.03
CA ALA A 5 -0.09 -10.27 -3.75
C ALA A 5 1.40 -10.01 -3.54
N ARG A 6 1.94 -9.02 -4.26
CA ARG A 6 3.36 -8.67 -4.16
C ARG A 6 3.67 -7.86 -2.89
N ASN A 7 2.67 -7.21 -2.33
CA ASN A 7 2.85 -6.36 -1.16
C ASN A 7 2.15 -6.95 0.05
N GLU A 8 2.93 -7.24 1.07
CA GLU A 8 2.47 -7.74 2.36
C GLU A 8 3.10 -6.87 3.44
N LEU A 9 2.27 -6.12 4.15
CA LEU A 9 2.74 -5.23 5.21
C LEU A 9 2.04 -5.62 6.51
N THR A 10 2.80 -6.11 7.47
CA THR A 10 2.27 -6.53 8.76
C THR A 10 2.38 -5.38 9.76
N GLY A 11 1.31 -5.14 10.49
CA GLY A 11 1.26 -4.09 11.48
C GLY A 11 0.21 -4.36 12.55
N LYS A 12 0.12 -3.44 13.50
CA LYS A 12 -0.88 -3.52 14.56
C LYS A 12 -2.00 -2.53 14.30
N ILE A 13 -3.22 -2.96 14.56
CA ILE A 13 -4.38 -2.08 14.43
C ILE A 13 -4.28 -0.98 15.49
N SER A 14 -4.21 0.27 15.03
CA SER A 14 -4.16 1.45 15.91
C SER A 14 -5.53 2.05 16.14
N ASP A 15 -6.45 1.88 15.19
CA ASP A 15 -7.81 2.42 15.30
C ASP A 15 -8.76 1.67 14.37
N ILE A 16 -10.03 1.59 14.78
CA ILE A 16 -11.11 1.04 13.98
C ILE A 16 -12.30 1.99 14.11
N GLN A 17 -12.75 2.53 12.99
CA GLN A 17 -13.97 3.33 12.93
C GLN A 17 -15.05 2.53 12.22
N VAL A 18 -16.02 2.04 12.97
CA VAL A 18 -17.09 1.20 12.44
C VAL A 18 -18.22 2.07 11.91
N GLY A 19 -18.54 1.93 10.63
CA GLY A 19 -19.70 2.56 10.01
C GLY A 19 -20.86 1.57 9.88
N ALA A 20 -21.97 2.03 9.34
CA ALA A 20 -23.15 1.18 9.16
C ALA A 20 -22.93 0.03 8.16
N VAL A 21 -22.17 0.30 7.11
CA VAL A 21 -21.86 -0.66 6.04
C VAL A 21 -20.35 -0.89 5.92
N MET A 22 -19.58 0.20 5.87
CA MET A 22 -18.14 0.19 5.72
C MET A 22 -17.46 0.65 6.99
N SER A 23 -16.26 0.15 7.21
CA SER A 23 -15.43 0.52 8.36
C SER A 23 -14.04 0.90 7.86
N GLU A 24 -13.36 1.77 8.62
CA GLU A 24 -11.97 2.12 8.36
C GLU A 24 -11.09 1.51 9.45
N VAL A 25 -10.06 0.79 9.03
CA VAL A 25 -9.09 0.18 9.93
C VAL A 25 -7.74 0.82 9.65
N LYS A 26 -7.07 1.30 10.70
CA LYS A 26 -5.72 1.87 10.60
C LYS A 26 -4.71 0.92 11.18
N LEU A 27 -3.64 0.67 10.43
CA LEU A 27 -2.52 -0.17 10.85
C LEU A 27 -1.27 0.67 11.02
N ASP A 28 -0.53 0.41 12.08
CA ASP A 28 0.82 0.92 12.25
C ASP A 28 1.79 -0.19 11.86
N VAL A 29 2.45 -0.03 10.71
CA VAL A 29 3.46 -0.97 10.22
C VAL A 29 4.77 -0.72 10.98
N ASN A 30 5.12 0.55 11.14
CA ASN A 30 6.21 1.00 12.00
C ASN A 30 5.89 2.42 12.47
N SER A 31 6.85 3.10 13.11
CA SER A 31 6.64 4.45 13.66
C SER A 31 6.30 5.50 12.59
N GLU A 32 6.68 5.25 11.33
CA GLU A 32 6.51 6.22 10.25
C GLU A 32 5.46 5.80 9.21
N ILE A 33 5.17 4.49 9.10
CA ILE A 33 4.29 3.96 8.07
C ILE A 33 2.98 3.50 8.67
N HIS A 34 1.90 4.14 8.21
CA HIS A 34 0.54 3.86 8.63
C HIS A 34 -0.28 3.54 7.38
N ILE A 35 -1.08 2.49 7.45
CA ILE A 35 -1.93 2.05 6.35
C ILE A 35 -3.39 2.13 6.78
N SER A 36 -4.21 2.75 5.96
CA SER A 36 -5.66 2.76 6.15
C SER A 36 -6.31 1.79 5.18
N ALA A 37 -7.19 0.95 5.68
CA ALA A 37 -7.98 0.01 4.89
C ALA A 37 -9.46 0.31 5.08
N THR A 38 -10.22 0.34 3.99
CA THR A 38 -11.68 0.44 4.02
C THR A 38 -12.24 -0.94 3.72
N ILE A 39 -12.90 -1.54 4.69
CA ILE A 39 -13.47 -2.89 4.59
C ILE A 39 -14.93 -2.86 5.07
N THR A 40 -15.66 -3.93 4.82
CA THR A 40 -17.04 -4.00 5.28
C THR A 40 -17.11 -4.18 6.79
N LYS A 41 -18.19 -3.67 7.40
CA LYS A 41 -18.46 -3.91 8.82
C LYS A 41 -18.52 -5.41 9.11
N GLU A 42 -19.12 -6.17 8.20
CA GLU A 42 -19.21 -7.64 8.32
C GLU A 42 -17.82 -8.27 8.39
N SER A 43 -16.86 -7.79 7.60
CA SER A 43 -15.48 -8.28 7.63
C SER A 43 -14.80 -7.98 8.97
N VAL A 44 -15.03 -6.82 9.55
CA VAL A 44 -14.52 -6.49 10.88
C VAL A 44 -15.02 -7.51 11.91
N ASP A 45 -16.30 -7.83 11.86
CA ASP A 45 -16.93 -8.77 12.79
C ASP A 45 -16.43 -10.20 12.55
N SER A 46 -16.42 -10.67 11.31
CA SER A 46 -16.06 -12.04 10.98
C SER A 46 -14.57 -12.33 11.23
N LEU A 47 -13.70 -11.35 11.04
CA LEU A 47 -12.27 -11.50 11.34
C LEU A 47 -11.95 -11.22 12.82
N GLY A 48 -12.92 -10.75 13.58
CA GLY A 48 -12.72 -10.42 14.98
C GLY A 48 -11.69 -9.33 15.22
N LEU A 49 -11.65 -8.32 14.35
CA LEU A 49 -10.63 -7.28 14.41
C LEU A 49 -10.81 -6.39 15.64
N THR A 50 -9.73 -6.21 16.38
CA THR A 50 -9.69 -5.34 17.57
C THR A 50 -8.42 -4.51 17.57
N LYS A 51 -8.48 -3.37 18.26
CA LYS A 51 -7.33 -2.49 18.43
C LYS A 51 -6.19 -3.24 19.14
N GLY A 52 -4.97 -3.08 18.63
CA GLY A 52 -3.77 -3.77 19.15
C GLY A 52 -3.49 -5.11 18.49
N MET A 53 -4.42 -5.65 17.72
CA MET A 53 -4.26 -6.94 17.04
C MET A 53 -3.29 -6.79 15.87
N GLU A 54 -2.43 -7.81 15.69
CA GLU A 54 -1.52 -7.85 14.54
C GLU A 54 -2.25 -8.41 13.33
N VAL A 55 -2.18 -7.70 12.21
CA VAL A 55 -2.76 -8.12 10.94
C VAL A 55 -1.81 -7.81 9.79
N THR A 56 -2.03 -8.44 8.65
CA THR A 56 -1.25 -8.21 7.44
C THR A 56 -2.13 -7.55 6.38
N ALA A 57 -1.62 -6.47 5.80
CA ALA A 57 -2.25 -5.81 4.67
C ALA A 57 -1.69 -6.39 3.38
N LEU A 58 -2.56 -6.85 2.50
CA LEU A 58 -2.22 -7.32 1.16
C LEU A 58 -2.64 -6.27 0.14
N ILE A 59 -1.72 -5.91 -0.75
CA ILE A 59 -1.97 -4.91 -1.79
C ILE A 59 -1.42 -5.42 -3.10
N LYS A 60 -2.25 -5.48 -4.12
CA LYS A 60 -1.80 -5.87 -5.47
C LYS A 60 -0.88 -4.78 -6.02
N SER A 61 0.23 -5.18 -6.61
CA SER A 61 1.18 -4.22 -7.20
C SER A 61 0.55 -3.38 -8.31
N SER A 62 -0.45 -3.90 -9.02
CA SER A 62 -1.19 -3.16 -10.03
C SER A 62 -2.15 -2.11 -9.45
N SER A 63 -2.40 -2.15 -8.15
CA SER A 63 -3.24 -1.16 -7.46
C SER A 63 -2.45 0.01 -6.87
N VAL A 64 -1.13 0.01 -7.04
CA VAL A 64 -0.25 1.07 -6.55
C VAL A 64 -0.02 2.09 -7.65
N ILE A 65 -0.35 3.34 -7.38
CA ILE A 65 -0.11 4.46 -8.27
C ILE A 65 1.14 5.17 -7.79
N LEU A 66 2.02 5.57 -8.72
CA LEU A 66 3.25 6.28 -8.38
C LEU A 66 3.19 7.74 -8.80
N SER A 67 3.73 8.61 -7.96
CA SER A 67 3.92 10.03 -8.23
C SER A 67 5.35 10.43 -7.92
N LYS A 68 5.91 11.37 -8.68
CA LYS A 68 7.26 11.93 -8.40
C LYS A 68 7.22 12.97 -7.29
N GLU A 69 6.08 13.56 -7.04
CA GLU A 69 5.91 14.64 -6.08
C GLU A 69 4.75 14.36 -5.13
N PRO A 70 4.76 14.95 -3.93
CA PRO A 70 3.63 14.79 -3.02
C PRO A 70 2.40 15.50 -3.60
N LEU A 71 1.30 14.77 -3.69
CA LEU A 71 0.04 15.27 -4.22
C LEU A 71 -1.04 15.24 -3.13
N LYS A 72 -1.98 16.18 -3.23
CA LYS A 72 -3.20 16.13 -2.42
C LYS A 72 -4.21 15.26 -3.17
N VAL A 73 -4.41 14.04 -2.71
CA VAL A 73 -5.29 13.07 -3.37
C VAL A 73 -6.34 12.56 -2.38
N SER A 74 -7.44 12.05 -2.92
CA SER A 74 -8.50 11.46 -2.10
C SER A 74 -8.17 10.06 -1.61
N ALA A 75 -7.12 9.42 -2.13
CA ALA A 75 -6.65 8.13 -1.63
C ALA A 75 -6.08 8.32 -0.22
N ARG A 76 -6.42 7.39 0.68
CA ARG A 76 -6.06 7.50 2.10
C ARG A 76 -4.60 7.18 2.38
N ASN A 77 -3.95 6.46 1.47
CA ASN A 77 -2.57 6.04 1.65
C ASN A 77 -1.66 6.71 0.64
N THR A 78 -0.72 7.50 1.14
CA THR A 78 0.36 8.08 0.34
C THR A 78 1.65 7.84 1.11
N ILE A 79 2.54 7.05 0.52
CA ILE A 79 3.75 6.59 1.20
C ILE A 79 4.98 7.02 0.41
N LYS A 80 5.85 7.80 1.04
CA LYS A 80 7.11 8.24 0.45
C LYS A 80 8.10 7.09 0.46
N GLY A 81 8.81 6.92 -0.64
CA GLY A 81 9.84 5.91 -0.76
C GLY A 81 10.96 6.30 -1.70
N THR A 82 11.95 5.44 -1.80
CA THR A 82 13.06 5.58 -2.73
C THR A 82 13.04 4.42 -3.72
N ILE A 83 13.15 4.72 -5.00
CA ILE A 83 13.17 3.70 -6.05
C ILE A 83 14.48 2.91 -5.94
N LYS A 84 14.39 1.61 -5.73
CA LYS A 84 15.56 0.72 -5.63
C LYS A 84 15.78 -0.08 -6.88
N GLU A 85 14.72 -0.44 -7.59
CA GLU A 85 14.80 -1.21 -8.83
C GLU A 85 13.72 -0.79 -9.80
N LEU A 86 14.07 -0.83 -11.09
CA LEU A 86 13.15 -0.66 -12.20
C LEU A 86 13.37 -1.83 -13.14
N ILE A 87 12.39 -2.72 -13.25
CA ILE A 87 12.47 -3.87 -14.14
C ILE A 87 11.48 -3.66 -15.28
N LYS A 88 12.00 -3.39 -16.46
CA LYS A 88 11.18 -3.13 -17.65
C LYS A 88 10.73 -4.43 -18.29
N GLY A 89 9.43 -4.60 -18.43
CA GLY A 89 8.84 -5.68 -19.21
C GLY A 89 8.47 -5.22 -20.62
N ALA A 90 7.67 -6.00 -21.32
CA ALA A 90 7.26 -5.69 -22.70
C ALA A 90 6.32 -4.47 -22.74
N VAL A 91 5.40 -4.35 -21.81
CA VAL A 91 4.40 -3.26 -21.73
C VAL A 91 4.46 -2.55 -20.40
N ASN A 92 4.63 -3.30 -19.32
CA ASN A 92 4.66 -2.81 -17.95
C ASN A 92 6.04 -2.95 -17.34
N SER A 93 6.31 -2.08 -16.37
CA SER A 93 7.52 -2.13 -15.56
C SER A 93 7.15 -2.42 -14.11
N GLU A 94 8.03 -3.12 -13.41
CA GLU A 94 7.93 -3.29 -11.96
C GLU A 94 8.87 -2.29 -11.29
N VAL A 95 8.33 -1.51 -10.36
CA VAL A 95 9.09 -0.53 -9.59
C VAL A 95 9.13 -1.00 -8.14
N LYS A 96 10.34 -1.13 -7.60
CA LYS A 96 10.55 -1.47 -6.19
C LYS A 96 10.88 -0.21 -5.42
N LEU A 97 10.03 0.13 -4.44
CA LEU A 97 10.23 1.26 -3.54
C LEU A 97 10.66 0.77 -2.16
N SER A 98 11.74 1.31 -1.65
CA SER A 98 12.09 1.17 -0.24
C SER A 98 11.33 2.23 0.56
N ILE A 99 10.56 1.81 1.54
CA ILE A 99 9.79 2.72 2.40
C ILE A 99 10.32 2.77 3.84
N GLY A 100 11.56 2.32 4.05
CA GLY A 100 12.23 2.35 5.34
C GLY A 100 12.09 1.04 6.10
N ASP A 101 12.95 0.84 7.12
CA ASP A 101 12.95 -0.31 8.04
C ASP A 101 12.79 -1.68 7.34
N ASN A 102 13.49 -1.87 6.22
CA ASN A 102 13.41 -3.07 5.39
C ASN A 102 12.03 -3.34 4.78
N ALA A 103 11.14 -2.36 4.82
CA ALA A 103 9.84 -2.46 4.16
C ALA A 103 9.94 -2.01 2.71
N THR A 104 9.20 -2.71 1.85
CA THR A 104 9.24 -2.50 0.41
C THR A 104 7.83 -2.49 -0.16
N ILE A 105 7.58 -1.63 -1.14
CA ILE A 105 6.37 -1.65 -1.95
C ILE A 105 6.75 -1.87 -3.40
N TYR A 106 6.09 -2.83 -4.04
CA TYR A 106 6.20 -3.10 -5.48
C TYR A 106 5.01 -2.48 -6.20
N ALA A 107 5.27 -1.77 -7.28
CA ALA A 107 4.23 -1.20 -8.14
C ALA A 107 4.42 -1.70 -9.57
N ILE A 108 3.35 -2.11 -10.22
CA ILE A 108 3.34 -2.41 -11.65
C ILE A 108 2.72 -1.22 -12.35
N VAL A 109 3.49 -0.56 -13.20
CA VAL A 109 3.08 0.62 -13.95
C VAL A 109 3.42 0.43 -15.42
N THR A 110 2.80 1.20 -16.31
CA THR A 110 3.11 1.10 -17.74
C THR A 110 4.52 1.62 -18.02
N ASN A 111 5.16 1.08 -19.05
CA ASN A 111 6.45 1.61 -19.50
C ASN A 111 6.33 3.08 -19.90
N ASP A 112 5.21 3.45 -20.53
CA ASP A 112 4.95 4.84 -20.90
C ASP A 112 4.93 5.76 -19.69
N ALA A 113 4.31 5.33 -18.59
CA ALA A 113 4.29 6.12 -17.35
C ALA A 113 5.69 6.32 -16.77
N VAL A 114 6.53 5.29 -16.81
CA VAL A 114 7.91 5.39 -16.34
C VAL A 114 8.69 6.41 -17.17
N GLU A 115 8.54 6.37 -18.49
CA GLU A 115 9.23 7.30 -19.39
C GLU A 115 8.69 8.73 -19.23
N ASP A 116 7.38 8.90 -19.25
CA ASP A 116 6.74 10.23 -19.17
C ASP A 116 7.06 10.93 -17.85
N LEU A 117 7.09 10.18 -16.74
CA LEU A 117 7.41 10.73 -15.43
C LEU A 117 8.90 10.76 -15.15
N GLY A 118 9.70 10.07 -15.97
CA GLY A 118 11.15 10.05 -15.83
C GLY A 118 11.63 9.39 -14.53
N PHE A 119 10.98 8.30 -14.13
CA PHE A 119 11.43 7.57 -12.95
C PHE A 119 12.80 6.93 -13.15
N SER A 120 13.66 7.03 -12.17
CA SER A 120 14.96 6.37 -12.17
C SER A 120 15.34 5.89 -10.77
N VAL A 121 16.27 4.93 -10.73
CA VAL A 121 16.78 4.36 -9.49
C VAL A 121 17.41 5.46 -8.62
N SER A 122 17.23 5.37 -7.33
CA SER A 122 17.67 6.29 -6.27
C SER A 122 16.84 7.57 -6.14
N GLU A 123 15.85 7.77 -7.00
CA GLU A 123 14.94 8.91 -6.87
C GLU A 123 13.82 8.64 -5.86
N THR A 124 13.30 9.71 -5.30
CA THR A 124 12.12 9.67 -4.43
C THR A 124 10.86 9.49 -5.27
N ALA A 125 9.95 8.65 -4.83
CA ALA A 125 8.62 8.50 -5.39
C ALA A 125 7.60 8.31 -4.27
N TYR A 126 6.34 8.53 -4.59
CA TYR A 126 5.24 8.39 -3.65
C TYR A 126 4.28 7.33 -4.15
N ALA A 127 4.00 6.35 -3.29
CA ALA A 127 3.03 5.30 -3.58
C ALA A 127 1.67 5.75 -3.09
N ILE A 128 0.69 5.75 -3.99
CA ILE A 128 -0.69 6.16 -3.72
C ILE A 128 -1.57 4.93 -3.82
N ILE A 129 -2.28 4.60 -2.73
CA ILE A 129 -3.09 3.38 -2.65
C ILE A 129 -4.45 3.70 -2.05
N LYS A 130 -5.51 3.35 -2.77
CA LYS A 130 -6.86 3.49 -2.25
C LYS A 130 -7.06 2.55 -1.06
N ALA A 131 -7.67 3.05 0.00
CA ALA A 131 -7.95 2.24 1.18
C ALA A 131 -8.83 1.03 0.87
N SER A 132 -9.70 1.12 -0.14
CA SER A 132 -10.55 0.01 -0.57
C SER A 132 -9.80 -1.08 -1.35
N ASN A 133 -8.55 -0.83 -1.74
CA ASN A 133 -7.69 -1.82 -2.39
C ASN A 133 -6.78 -2.55 -1.42
N VAL A 134 -6.89 -2.28 -0.13
CA VAL A 134 -6.13 -2.94 0.91
C VAL A 134 -6.96 -4.09 1.48
N ILE A 135 -6.40 -5.29 1.43
CA ILE A 135 -7.05 -6.50 1.96
C ILE A 135 -6.37 -6.86 3.28
N LEU A 136 -7.15 -7.10 4.32
CA LEU A 136 -6.60 -7.46 5.63
C LEU A 136 -6.71 -8.96 5.86
N VAL A 137 -5.62 -9.52 6.40
CA VAL A 137 -5.54 -10.92 6.81
C VAL A 137 -5.24 -10.94 8.30
N ALA A 138 -6.12 -11.58 9.03
CA ALA A 138 -5.99 -11.71 10.48
C ALA A 138 -5.33 -13.03 10.87
#